data_a2b44d29c711c324ea13f4f2056dc38c
#
_entry.id   a2b44d29c711c324ea13f4f2056dc38c
#
_cell.length_a   1.000
_cell.length_b   1.000
_cell.length_c   1.000
_cell.angle_alpha   90.00
_cell.angle_beta   90.00
_cell.angle_gamma   90.00
#
_symmetry.space_group_name_H-M   'P 1'
#
loop_
_entity.id
_entity.type
_entity.pdbx_description
1 polymer ?
#
loop_
_entity_poly.entity_id
_entity_poly.type
_entity_poly.pdbx_seq_one_letter_code
_entity_poly.pdbx_strand_id
1 'polypeptide(L)'
;LLMKLAEMYEYTIDLHPKPLVYGDWNGSGLHCNLSNKKMREEGGQEYFDSIFRAFDVRQSEHINVYGSDNHLRLTGKHETQSIDKFSWGVSDRGASIRVPLSTSKEWKGYIEDRRPASNADPYQIVKAIETTMDFAEELMRAKHNMFYVLEKDSPNTKIVKDKLTDMESQHIGR
;
A
#
# COMPACT_ATOMS: atom_id res chain seq x y z
N LEU A 1 -1.40 -24.70 -11.94
CA LEU A 1 -2.35 -25.66 -11.36
C LEU A 1 -3.79 -25.28 -11.70
N LEU A 2 -4.26 -24.04 -11.41
CA LEU A 2 -5.64 -23.59 -11.63
C LEU A 2 -6.11 -23.79 -13.08
N MET A 3 -5.30 -23.38 -14.06
CA MET A 3 -5.61 -23.56 -15.50
C MET A 3 -5.81 -25.03 -15.88
N LYS A 4 -4.93 -25.92 -15.37
CA LYS A 4 -5.07 -27.36 -15.63
C LYS A 4 -6.32 -27.97 -15.00
N LEU A 5 -6.68 -27.51 -13.80
CA LEU A 5 -7.93 -27.97 -13.17
C LEU A 5 -9.15 -27.49 -13.95
N ALA A 6 -9.17 -26.23 -14.38
CA ALA A 6 -10.26 -25.70 -15.18
C ALA A 6 -10.43 -26.49 -16.49
N GLU A 7 -9.34 -26.77 -17.20
CA GLU A 7 -9.34 -27.60 -18.41
C GLU A 7 -9.93 -28.99 -18.17
N MET A 8 -9.57 -29.65 -17.06
CA MET A 8 -10.10 -30.95 -16.70
C MET A 8 -11.63 -30.99 -16.46
N TYR A 9 -12.17 -29.84 -16.05
CA TYR A 9 -13.61 -29.68 -15.78
C TYR A 9 -14.35 -28.86 -16.83
N GLU A 10 -13.72 -28.63 -17.99
CA GLU A 10 -14.28 -27.86 -19.11
C GLU A 10 -14.69 -26.44 -18.75
N TYR A 11 -13.97 -25.80 -17.79
CA TYR A 11 -14.15 -24.40 -17.44
C TYR A 11 -13.08 -23.51 -18.06
N THR A 12 -13.46 -22.27 -18.35
CA THR A 12 -12.52 -21.20 -18.71
C THR A 12 -12.25 -20.31 -17.52
N ILE A 13 -10.98 -19.95 -17.31
CA ILE A 13 -10.61 -18.97 -16.30
C ILE A 13 -10.42 -17.62 -16.97
N ASP A 14 -11.13 -16.62 -16.46
CA ASP A 14 -10.96 -15.23 -16.84
C ASP A 14 -10.24 -14.48 -15.70
N LEU A 15 -9.05 -13.95 -16.00
CA LEU A 15 -8.24 -13.15 -15.07
C LEU A 15 -8.41 -11.64 -15.31
N HIS A 16 -9.40 -11.24 -16.14
CA HIS A 16 -9.69 -9.82 -16.35
C HIS A 16 -10.07 -9.13 -15.02
N PRO A 17 -9.59 -7.89 -14.74
CA PRO A 17 -9.88 -7.20 -13.46
C PRO A 17 -11.37 -6.92 -13.24
N LYS A 18 -12.17 -6.86 -14.32
CA LYS A 18 -13.62 -6.72 -14.28
C LYS A 18 -14.25 -7.69 -15.29
N PRO A 19 -14.32 -9.01 -15.00
CA PRO A 19 -14.82 -10.00 -15.93
C PRO A 19 -16.31 -9.83 -16.27
N LEU A 20 -17.09 -9.28 -15.32
CA LEU A 20 -18.49 -8.93 -15.53
C LEU A 20 -18.64 -7.41 -15.54
N VAL A 21 -18.73 -6.82 -16.72
CA VAL A 21 -18.79 -5.36 -16.92
C VAL A 21 -20.21 -4.78 -16.81
N TYR A 22 -21.23 -5.63 -16.92
CA TYR A 22 -22.64 -5.22 -16.81
C TYR A 22 -23.20 -5.62 -15.45
N GLY A 23 -23.91 -4.70 -14.81
CA GLY A 23 -24.48 -4.90 -13.47
C GLY A 23 -23.54 -4.50 -12.34
N ASP A 24 -23.95 -4.80 -11.12
CA ASP A 24 -23.27 -4.38 -9.89
C ASP A 24 -22.42 -5.55 -9.33
N TRP A 25 -21.27 -5.79 -9.95
CA TRP A 25 -20.36 -6.86 -9.58
C TRP A 25 -19.02 -6.33 -9.07
N ASN A 26 -18.43 -7.06 -8.14
CA ASN A 26 -17.05 -6.82 -7.71
C ASN A 26 -16.07 -7.13 -8.85
N GLY A 27 -14.90 -6.49 -8.82
CA GLY A 27 -13.79 -6.83 -9.67
C GLY A 27 -12.99 -8.02 -9.15
N SER A 28 -12.04 -8.48 -9.95
CA SER A 28 -11.10 -9.55 -9.61
C SER A 28 -9.73 -8.96 -9.26
N GLY A 29 -9.31 -9.14 -8.00
CA GLY A 29 -8.05 -8.62 -7.48
C GLY A 29 -7.06 -9.71 -7.09
N LEU A 30 -5.78 -9.36 -7.07
CA LEU A 30 -4.69 -10.14 -6.51
C LEU A 30 -4.15 -9.42 -5.27
N HIS A 31 -4.90 -9.46 -4.17
CA HIS A 31 -4.48 -8.80 -2.94
C HIS A 31 -3.21 -9.43 -2.38
N CYS A 32 -2.24 -8.60 -2.04
CA CYS A 32 -0.93 -9.04 -1.58
C CYS A 32 -0.72 -8.71 -0.12
N ASN A 33 -0.58 -9.72 0.72
CA ASN A 33 -0.11 -9.53 2.09
C ASN A 33 1.41 -9.41 2.07
N LEU A 34 1.94 -8.38 2.71
CA LEU A 34 3.38 -8.14 2.79
C LEU A 34 3.83 -7.90 4.23
N SER A 35 5.01 -8.40 4.54
CA SER A 35 5.66 -8.24 5.83
C SER A 35 7.15 -8.48 5.69
N ASN A 36 7.97 -7.71 6.38
CA ASN A 36 9.39 -7.99 6.54
C ASN A 36 9.73 -8.32 8.00
N LYS A 37 10.99 -8.65 8.26
CA LYS A 37 11.45 -9.01 9.61
C LYS A 37 11.19 -7.87 10.60
N LYS A 38 11.50 -6.63 10.23
CA LYS A 38 11.32 -5.45 11.06
C LYS A 38 9.86 -5.22 11.41
N MET A 39 8.94 -5.37 10.46
CA MET A 39 7.49 -5.29 10.73
C MET A 39 7.02 -6.32 11.76
N ARG A 40 7.61 -7.51 11.79
CA ARG A 40 7.19 -8.60 12.69
C ARG A 40 7.84 -8.53 14.07
N GLU A 41 9.11 -8.16 14.14
CA GLU A 41 9.89 -8.24 15.37
C GLU A 41 9.93 -6.91 16.13
N GLU A 42 10.25 -5.82 15.44
CA GLU A 42 10.37 -4.48 16.03
C GLU A 42 9.04 -3.73 15.93
N GLY A 43 8.51 -3.60 14.71
CA GLY A 43 7.27 -2.88 14.44
C GLY A 43 7.36 -1.38 14.74
N GLY A 44 6.28 -0.86 15.31
CA GLY A 44 6.13 0.54 15.69
C GLY A 44 5.40 1.37 14.63
N GLN A 45 4.51 2.24 15.10
CA GLN A 45 3.68 3.07 14.23
C GLN A 45 4.51 3.91 13.25
N GLU A 46 5.59 4.53 13.73
CA GLU A 46 6.45 5.36 12.89
C GLU A 46 7.05 4.60 11.69
N TYR A 47 7.38 3.32 11.87
CA TYR A 47 7.87 2.50 10.76
C TYR A 47 6.76 2.21 9.75
N PHE A 48 5.56 1.89 10.21
CA PHE A 48 4.41 1.68 9.32
C PHE A 48 4.02 2.97 8.60
N ASP A 49 4.06 4.12 9.25
CA ASP A 49 3.82 5.43 8.63
C ASP A 49 4.83 5.72 7.50
N SER A 50 6.11 5.35 7.69
CA SER A 50 7.12 5.48 6.63
C SER A 50 6.79 4.58 5.42
N ILE A 51 6.28 3.37 5.67
CA ILE A 51 5.82 2.45 4.62
C ILE A 51 4.63 3.06 3.87
N PHE A 52 3.60 3.52 4.57
CA PHE A 52 2.42 4.12 3.92
C PHE A 52 2.80 5.34 3.07
N ARG A 53 3.68 6.19 3.58
CA ARG A 53 4.20 7.33 2.81
C ARG A 53 4.97 6.89 1.57
N ALA A 54 5.79 5.85 1.66
CA ALA A 54 6.50 5.31 0.50
C ALA A 54 5.55 4.76 -0.56
N PHE A 55 4.50 4.05 -0.14
CA PHE A 55 3.47 3.53 -1.05
C PHE A 55 2.64 4.64 -1.70
N ASP A 56 2.36 5.74 -0.99
CA ASP A 56 1.68 6.91 -1.52
C ASP A 56 2.53 7.62 -2.58
N VAL A 57 3.76 7.95 -2.25
CA VAL A 57 4.70 8.61 -3.18
C VAL A 57 4.91 7.81 -4.46
N ARG A 58 4.95 6.47 -4.35
CA ARG A 58 5.18 5.57 -5.48
C ARG A 58 3.88 4.99 -6.08
N GLN A 59 2.72 5.59 -5.78
CA GLN A 59 1.42 5.12 -6.24
C GLN A 59 1.38 4.84 -7.75
N SER A 60 1.86 5.78 -8.57
CA SER A 60 1.83 5.65 -10.04
C SER A 60 2.71 4.50 -10.54
N GLU A 61 3.87 4.29 -9.93
CA GLU A 61 4.78 3.19 -10.29
C GLU A 61 4.12 1.83 -10.00
N HIS A 62 3.44 1.71 -8.86
CA HIS A 62 2.69 0.51 -8.51
C HIS A 62 1.55 0.25 -9.50
N ILE A 63 0.71 1.25 -9.78
CA ILE A 63 -0.42 1.12 -10.70
C ILE A 63 0.02 0.66 -12.08
N ASN A 64 1.18 1.13 -12.57
CA ASN A 64 1.72 0.74 -13.88
C ASN A 64 2.02 -0.76 -14.02
N VAL A 65 2.27 -1.46 -12.90
CA VAL A 65 2.60 -2.91 -12.89
C VAL A 65 1.50 -3.77 -12.25
N TYR A 66 0.42 -3.16 -11.77
CA TYR A 66 -0.65 -3.84 -11.04
C TYR A 66 -1.76 -4.39 -11.94
N GLY A 67 -1.47 -4.61 -13.21
CA GLY A 67 -2.35 -5.24 -14.20
C GLY A 67 -3.00 -4.24 -15.16
N SER A 68 -3.24 -4.70 -16.38
CA SER A 68 -3.97 -3.93 -17.39
C SER A 68 -5.43 -3.77 -16.99
N ASP A 69 -6.06 -2.69 -17.46
CA ASP A 69 -7.48 -2.39 -17.25
C ASP A 69 -7.93 -2.33 -15.78
N ASN A 70 -6.99 -2.20 -14.84
CA ASN A 70 -7.27 -2.16 -13.41
C ASN A 70 -8.14 -0.95 -12.99
N HIS A 71 -8.20 0.09 -13.82
CA HIS A 71 -9.10 1.23 -13.65
C HIS A 71 -10.59 0.82 -13.66
N LEU A 72 -10.94 -0.28 -14.34
CA LEU A 72 -12.31 -0.83 -14.34
C LEU A 72 -12.69 -1.44 -12.99
N ARG A 73 -11.72 -1.82 -12.18
CA ARG A 73 -11.91 -2.37 -10.84
C ARG A 73 -11.72 -1.33 -9.73
N LEU A 74 -10.68 -0.50 -9.83
CA LEU A 74 -10.34 0.52 -8.83
C LEU A 74 -11.16 1.80 -9.04
N THR A 75 -12.43 1.75 -8.69
CA THR A 75 -13.41 2.82 -8.96
C THR A 75 -13.80 3.65 -7.73
N GLY A 76 -13.31 3.29 -6.53
CA GLY A 76 -13.78 3.85 -5.27
C GLY A 76 -15.12 3.26 -4.79
N LYS A 77 -15.58 2.18 -5.45
CA LYS A 77 -16.77 1.38 -5.11
C LYS A 77 -16.38 -0.09 -4.96
N HIS A 78 -17.33 -0.94 -4.51
CA HIS A 78 -17.12 -2.38 -4.41
C HIS A 78 -15.86 -2.78 -3.61
N GLU A 79 -15.69 -2.14 -2.45
CA GLU A 79 -14.55 -2.39 -1.55
C GLU A 79 -13.19 -2.11 -2.22
N THR A 80 -13.09 -1.06 -3.04
CA THR A 80 -11.83 -0.59 -3.63
C THR A 80 -11.66 0.92 -3.46
N GLN A 81 -10.43 1.39 -3.37
CA GLN A 81 -10.12 2.80 -3.55
C GLN A 81 -10.12 3.14 -5.05
N SER A 82 -10.35 4.42 -5.38
CA SER A 82 -10.16 4.93 -6.75
C SER A 82 -8.70 4.80 -7.18
N ILE A 83 -8.47 4.47 -8.45
CA ILE A 83 -7.12 4.29 -9.02
C ILE A 83 -6.23 5.53 -8.86
N ASP A 84 -6.83 6.72 -8.87
CA ASP A 84 -6.13 8.01 -8.78
C ASP A 84 -5.83 8.44 -7.33
N LYS A 85 -6.26 7.63 -6.34
CA LYS A 85 -6.12 7.97 -4.93
C LYS A 85 -5.39 6.88 -4.18
N PHE A 86 -4.54 7.31 -3.25
CA PHE A 86 -3.97 6.43 -2.25
C PHE A 86 -4.66 6.65 -0.90
N SER A 87 -4.90 5.58 -0.18
CA SER A 87 -5.34 5.62 1.21
C SER A 87 -4.93 4.35 1.93
N TRP A 88 -4.88 4.42 3.25
CA TRP A 88 -4.75 3.24 4.09
C TRP A 88 -5.72 3.33 5.27
N GLY A 89 -6.07 2.19 5.84
CA GLY A 89 -6.97 2.18 6.99
C GLY A 89 -6.97 0.84 7.72
N VAL A 90 -7.30 0.90 9.02
CA VAL A 90 -7.41 -0.29 9.88
C VAL A 90 -8.73 -0.99 9.58
N SER A 91 -8.64 -2.26 9.16
CA SER A 91 -9.78 -3.09 8.74
C SER A 91 -10.62 -2.48 7.61
N ASP A 92 -10.09 -1.46 6.92
CA ASP A 92 -10.78 -0.77 5.85
C ASP A 92 -10.60 -1.50 4.51
N ARG A 93 -11.69 -2.07 3.99
CA ARG A 93 -11.71 -2.74 2.69
C ARG A 93 -11.80 -1.78 1.52
N GLY A 94 -12.18 -0.51 1.74
CA GLY A 94 -12.21 0.54 0.74
C GLY A 94 -10.86 1.23 0.52
N ALA A 95 -9.86 0.96 1.36
CA ALA A 95 -8.54 1.55 1.24
C ALA A 95 -7.64 0.83 0.22
N SER A 96 -6.61 1.53 -0.26
CA SER A 96 -5.52 0.96 -1.08
C SER A 96 -4.71 -0.06 -0.28
N ILE A 97 -4.35 0.31 0.95
CA ILE A 97 -3.66 -0.56 1.90
C ILE A 97 -4.57 -0.79 3.11
N ARG A 98 -4.85 -2.05 3.40
CA ARG A 98 -5.54 -2.44 4.61
C ARG A 98 -4.56 -2.89 5.68
N VAL A 99 -4.69 -2.31 6.86
CA VAL A 99 -3.97 -2.75 8.06
C VAL A 99 -4.88 -3.71 8.84
N PRO A 100 -4.50 -4.97 9.06
CA PRO A 100 -5.27 -5.87 9.91
C PRO A 100 -5.41 -5.32 11.34
N LEU A 101 -6.55 -5.58 11.98
CA LEU A 101 -6.79 -5.15 13.36
C LEU A 101 -5.73 -5.70 14.33
N SER A 102 -5.24 -6.92 14.10
CA SER A 102 -4.14 -7.50 14.88
C SER A 102 -2.84 -6.70 14.75
N THR A 103 -2.52 -6.26 13.54
CA THR A 103 -1.33 -5.44 13.28
C THR A 103 -1.43 -4.07 13.95
N SER A 104 -2.59 -3.41 13.89
CA SER A 104 -2.76 -2.05 14.43
C SER A 104 -2.69 -1.98 15.96
N LYS A 105 -2.95 -3.07 16.67
CA LYS A 105 -2.89 -3.10 18.14
C LYS A 105 -1.49 -2.88 18.70
N GLU A 106 -0.51 -3.46 18.04
CA GLU A 106 0.90 -3.43 18.46
C GLU A 106 1.82 -2.80 17.42
N TRP A 107 1.26 -2.42 16.28
CA TRP A 107 2.01 -2.03 15.08
C TRP A 107 3.08 -3.06 14.73
N LYS A 108 2.67 -4.35 14.77
CA LYS A 108 3.48 -5.51 14.37
C LYS A 108 2.68 -6.45 13.52
N GLY A 109 3.32 -6.99 12.46
CA GLY A 109 2.68 -7.99 11.62
C GLY A 109 2.81 -7.71 10.13
N TYR A 110 1.67 -7.68 9.42
CA TYR A 110 1.60 -7.48 7.97
C TYR A 110 0.56 -6.43 7.58
N ILE A 111 0.67 -5.96 6.35
CA ILE A 111 -0.35 -5.13 5.69
C ILE A 111 -0.78 -5.81 4.40
N GLU A 112 -1.94 -5.44 3.88
CA GLU A 112 -2.52 -5.96 2.64
C GLU A 112 -2.58 -4.85 1.59
N ASP A 113 -1.82 -5.00 0.48
CA ASP A 113 -2.02 -4.17 -0.70
C ASP A 113 -3.18 -4.73 -1.53
N ARG A 114 -4.23 -3.95 -1.66
CA ARG A 114 -5.49 -4.33 -2.30
C ARG A 114 -5.59 -3.83 -3.74
N ARG A 115 -4.58 -3.11 -4.23
CA ARG A 115 -4.59 -2.48 -5.55
C ARG A 115 -4.28 -3.43 -6.71
N PRO A 116 -3.44 -4.49 -6.60
CA PRO A 116 -3.14 -5.34 -7.74
C PRO A 116 -4.39 -6.05 -8.28
N ALA A 117 -4.49 -6.15 -9.61
CA ALA A 117 -5.52 -6.90 -10.32
C ALA A 117 -5.12 -8.37 -10.50
N SER A 118 -6.10 -9.23 -10.76
CA SER A 118 -5.88 -10.68 -10.95
C SER A 118 -5.01 -11.03 -12.16
N ASN A 119 -4.92 -10.15 -13.17
CA ASN A 119 -4.09 -10.32 -14.36
C ASN A 119 -2.68 -9.71 -14.23
N ALA A 120 -2.33 -9.18 -13.06
CA ALA A 120 -1.01 -8.62 -12.83
C ALA A 120 0.07 -9.71 -12.78
N ASP A 121 1.28 -9.36 -13.21
CA ASP A 121 2.45 -10.23 -13.08
C ASP A 121 2.96 -10.22 -11.63
N PRO A 122 2.90 -11.35 -10.91
CA PRO A 122 3.30 -11.42 -9.50
C PRO A 122 4.79 -11.07 -9.27
N TYR A 123 5.65 -11.32 -10.25
CA TYR A 123 7.08 -10.97 -10.14
C TYR A 123 7.28 -9.45 -10.17
N GLN A 124 6.54 -8.75 -11.02
CA GLN A 124 6.58 -7.28 -11.07
C GLN A 124 5.98 -6.67 -9.81
N ILE A 125 4.90 -7.25 -9.27
CA ILE A 125 4.31 -6.83 -7.99
C ILE A 125 5.35 -6.92 -6.87
N VAL A 126 5.99 -8.08 -6.72
CA VAL A 126 7.02 -8.30 -5.68
C VAL A 126 8.16 -7.31 -5.83
N LYS A 127 8.64 -7.07 -7.05
CA LYS A 127 9.71 -6.10 -7.32
C LYS A 127 9.32 -4.68 -6.94
N ALA A 128 8.11 -4.24 -7.28
CA ALA A 128 7.61 -2.91 -6.93
C ALA A 128 7.48 -2.75 -5.40
N ILE A 129 6.94 -3.76 -4.72
CA ILE A 129 6.82 -3.78 -3.25
C ILE A 129 8.20 -3.72 -2.58
N GLU A 130 9.15 -4.57 -3.00
CA GLU A 130 10.52 -4.61 -2.47
C GLU A 130 11.19 -3.24 -2.58
N THR A 131 11.18 -2.65 -3.78
CA THR A 131 11.75 -1.31 -4.02
C THR A 131 11.08 -0.23 -3.16
N THR A 132 9.78 -0.36 -2.91
CA THR A 132 9.04 0.59 -2.06
C THR A 132 9.37 0.40 -0.58
N MET A 133 9.58 -0.82 -0.13
CA MET A 133 10.02 -1.10 1.24
C MET A 133 11.42 -0.56 1.52
N ASP A 134 12.36 -0.69 0.56
CA ASP A 134 13.69 -0.09 0.65
C ASP A 134 13.60 1.45 0.74
N PHE A 135 12.75 2.07 -0.08
CA PHE A 135 12.50 3.50 -0.04
C PHE A 135 11.88 3.96 1.29
N ALA A 136 10.99 3.17 1.90
CA ALA A 136 10.45 3.46 3.22
C ALA A 136 11.53 3.52 4.30
N GLU A 137 12.51 2.61 4.23
CA GLU A 137 13.65 2.64 5.15
C GLU A 137 14.57 3.84 4.94
N GLU A 138 14.74 4.28 3.68
CA GLU A 138 15.47 5.51 3.37
C GLU A 138 14.76 6.75 3.94
N LEU A 139 13.44 6.85 3.79
CA LEU A 139 12.63 7.92 4.36
C LEU A 139 12.76 7.96 5.88
N MET A 140 12.71 6.82 6.54
CA MET A 140 12.85 6.74 7.99
C MET A 140 14.24 7.18 8.45
N ARG A 141 15.31 6.74 7.76
CA ARG A 141 16.70 7.16 8.03
C ARG A 141 16.89 8.65 7.80
N ALA A 142 16.34 9.20 6.73
CA ALA A 142 16.44 10.64 6.43
C ALA A 142 15.74 11.48 7.51
N LYS A 143 14.55 11.05 7.95
CA LYS A 143 13.84 11.70 9.08
C LYS A 143 14.68 11.69 10.35
N HIS A 144 15.25 10.55 10.71
CA HIS A 144 16.10 10.42 11.91
C HIS A 144 17.35 11.31 11.85
N ASN A 145 18.03 11.33 10.69
CA ASN A 145 19.20 12.19 10.48
C ASN A 145 18.85 13.68 10.55
N MET A 146 17.71 14.08 9.99
CA MET A 146 17.24 15.47 10.06
C MET A 146 16.93 15.89 11.50
N PHE A 147 16.29 15.04 12.30
CA PHE A 147 16.07 15.31 13.72
C PHE A 147 17.40 15.42 14.48
N TYR A 148 18.36 14.53 14.21
CA TYR A 148 19.68 14.58 14.84
C TYR A 148 20.46 15.87 14.52
N VAL A 149 20.38 16.36 13.28
CA VAL A 149 20.98 17.64 12.87
C VAL A 149 20.25 18.80 13.55
N LEU A 150 18.92 18.76 13.61
CA LEU A 150 18.11 19.81 14.24
C LEU A 150 18.27 19.86 15.78
N GLU A 151 18.61 18.76 16.42
CA GLU A 151 18.90 18.74 17.87
C GLU A 151 20.27 19.30 18.22
N LYS A 152 21.24 19.21 17.28
CA LYS A 152 22.61 19.68 17.51
C LYS A 152 22.84 21.16 17.20
N ASP A 153 22.10 21.76 16.27
CA ASP A 153 22.41 23.06 15.73
C ASP A 153 21.22 24.04 15.78
N SER A 154 21.28 25.00 16.73
CA SER A 154 20.70 26.34 16.57
C SER A 154 19.33 26.67 17.21
N PRO A 155 19.14 27.94 17.64
CA PRO A 155 17.86 28.49 18.15
C PRO A 155 16.68 28.47 17.14
N ASN A 156 16.92 28.16 15.87
CA ASN A 156 15.89 28.03 14.82
C ASN A 156 15.22 26.65 14.76
N THR A 157 15.65 25.69 15.56
CA THR A 157 15.13 24.30 15.60
C THR A 157 13.64 24.25 15.89
N LYS A 158 13.10 25.18 16.68
CA LYS A 158 11.69 25.24 17.04
C LYS A 158 10.80 25.52 15.83
N ILE A 159 11.20 26.44 14.95
CA ILE A 159 10.43 26.85 13.74
C ILE A 159 10.34 25.69 12.73
N VAL A 160 11.37 24.87 12.60
CA VAL A 160 11.38 23.73 11.67
C VAL A 160 10.56 22.57 12.24
N LYS A 161 10.62 22.33 13.56
CA LYS A 161 9.75 21.35 14.24
C LYS A 161 8.27 21.71 14.08
N ASP A 162 7.90 22.95 14.33
CA ASP A 162 6.52 23.43 14.19
C ASP A 162 6.00 23.26 12.74
N LYS A 163 6.81 23.60 11.73
CA LYS A 163 6.45 23.41 10.32
C LYS A 163 6.32 21.94 9.89
N LEU A 164 7.15 21.06 10.43
CA LEU A 164 7.05 19.60 10.16
C LEU A 164 5.78 19.02 10.79
N THR A 165 5.45 19.40 12.02
CA THR A 165 4.23 18.98 12.70
C THR A 165 2.97 19.48 11.98
N ASP A 166 2.99 20.71 11.45
CA ASP A 166 1.91 21.25 10.63
C ASP A 166 1.73 20.51 9.30
N MET A 167 2.83 20.10 8.66
CA MET A 167 2.78 19.28 7.43
C MET A 167 2.27 17.86 7.70
N GLU A 168 2.60 17.27 8.84
CA GLU A 168 2.10 15.95 9.25
C GLU A 168 0.60 16.00 9.59
N SER A 169 0.14 17.05 10.27
CA SER A 169 -1.28 17.20 10.62
C SER A 169 -2.20 17.45 9.42
N GLN A 170 -1.71 18.05 8.35
CA GLN A 170 -2.47 18.29 7.12
C GLN A 170 -2.65 17.04 6.25
N HIS A 171 -1.85 15.97 6.46
CA HIS A 171 -1.91 14.72 5.68
C HIS A 171 -2.63 13.57 6.40
N ILE A 172 -2.88 13.68 7.71
CA ILE A 172 -3.57 12.65 8.51
C ILE A 172 -5.11 12.85 8.54
N GLY A 173 -5.58 13.97 8.01
CA GLY A 173 -7.00 14.40 8.06
C GLY A 173 -7.78 14.27 6.74
N ARG A 174 -7.36 13.40 5.82
CA ARG A 174 -8.14 13.18 4.58
C ARG A 174 -8.33 11.71 4.27
#